data_5b5678f997e9dca0b2e2527b7403706d
#
_entry.id   5b5678f997e9dca0b2e2527b7403706d
#
_cell.length_a   1.000
_cell.length_b   1.000
_cell.length_c   1.000
_cell.angle_alpha   90.00
_cell.angle_beta   90.00
_cell.angle_gamma   90.00
#
_symmetry.space_group_name_H-M   'P 1'
#
loop_
_entity.id
_entity.type
_entity.pdbx_description
1 polymer ?
#
loop_
_entity_poly.entity_id
_entity_poly.type
_entity_poly.pdbx_seq_one_letter_code
_entity_poly.pdbx_strand_id
1 'polypeptide(L)'
;LERKKREQEQQYDIIGDIHGHADALTGLLRQLGYLTKEGVWQAPLNRKVIFLGDYIDRGPQQKQVLSIVQAMISKGYALAIMGNHEFNALAYHTKAQAKKGTPRHFLRAHSVNNQRQHAEFLDAYSDDSVGLEAALSFFRTLPLWLDLPNIRAVHACWHPQHMLALRPTVTPGSLYKLDRKSLVNASSFGTAEFHAVEVLLKGVEVPLASEEHFFKDTGGHTRKQVR
;
A
#
# COMPACT_ATOMS: atom_id res chain seq x y z
N LEU A 1 -30.21 -31.44 23.46
CA LEU A 1 -29.78 -31.19 22.07
C LEU A 1 -29.26 -29.75 22.00
N GLU A 2 -28.00 -29.57 22.36
CA GLU A 2 -27.25 -28.30 22.20
C GLU A 2 -27.09 -28.04 20.72
N ARG A 3 -27.77 -27.03 20.18
CA ARG A 3 -27.42 -26.41 18.91
C ARG A 3 -26.05 -25.78 19.11
N LYS A 4 -24.96 -26.43 18.66
CA LYS A 4 -23.67 -25.78 18.43
C LYS A 4 -23.96 -24.54 17.60
N LYS A 5 -23.81 -23.34 18.19
CA LYS A 5 -23.69 -22.09 17.43
C LYS A 5 -22.55 -22.33 16.43
N ARG A 6 -22.88 -22.49 15.14
CA ARG A 6 -21.88 -22.39 14.09
C ARG A 6 -21.30 -20.98 14.25
N GLU A 7 -20.05 -20.88 14.69
CA GLU A 7 -19.31 -19.63 14.57
C GLU A 7 -19.42 -19.23 13.10
N GLN A 8 -20.09 -18.13 12.84
CA GLN A 8 -20.22 -17.62 11.47
C GLN A 8 -18.82 -17.22 11.03
N GLU A 9 -18.34 -17.85 9.97
CA GLU A 9 -17.02 -17.60 9.40
C GLU A 9 -16.85 -16.12 9.05
N GLN A 10 -15.69 -15.54 9.36
CA GLN A 10 -15.38 -14.14 9.03
C GLN A 10 -15.38 -13.98 7.50
N GLN A 11 -16.19 -13.06 7.02
CA GLN A 11 -16.26 -12.69 5.60
C GLN A 11 -15.48 -11.40 5.35
N TYR A 12 -15.02 -11.22 4.11
CA TYR A 12 -14.24 -10.06 3.71
C TYR A 12 -14.79 -9.43 2.44
N ASP A 13 -14.91 -8.10 2.45
CA ASP A 13 -15.04 -7.29 1.25
C ASP A 13 -13.65 -6.79 0.85
N ILE A 14 -13.27 -6.95 -0.40
CA ILE A 14 -11.95 -6.55 -0.89
C ILE A 14 -12.09 -5.24 -1.64
N ILE A 15 -11.34 -4.22 -1.22
CA ILE A 15 -11.31 -2.90 -1.86
C ILE A 15 -9.87 -2.63 -2.32
N GLY A 16 -9.71 -2.41 -3.64
CA GLY A 16 -8.44 -2.09 -4.30
C GLY A 16 -8.08 -0.61 -4.18
N ASP A 17 -7.42 -0.10 -5.23
CA ASP A 17 -6.89 1.25 -5.30
C ASP A 17 -7.95 2.32 -5.08
N ILE A 18 -7.69 3.22 -4.14
CA ILE A 18 -8.62 4.31 -3.75
C ILE A 18 -8.12 5.66 -4.26
N HIS A 19 -6.81 5.86 -4.23
CA HIS A 19 -6.14 7.02 -4.80
C HIS A 19 -6.80 8.37 -4.47
N GLY A 20 -7.03 8.67 -3.20
CA GLY A 20 -7.55 9.96 -2.78
C GLY A 20 -9.01 10.24 -3.17
N HIS A 21 -9.80 9.23 -3.56
CA HIS A 21 -11.21 9.38 -3.95
C HIS A 21 -12.16 8.95 -2.82
N ALA A 22 -12.27 9.77 -1.77
CA ALA A 22 -13.09 9.47 -0.59
C ALA A 22 -14.59 9.34 -0.90
N ASP A 23 -15.11 10.13 -1.84
CA ASP A 23 -16.52 10.06 -2.22
C ASP A 23 -16.85 8.73 -2.90
N ALA A 24 -15.97 8.24 -3.78
CA ALA A 24 -16.12 6.93 -4.39
C ALA A 24 -16.04 5.81 -3.33
N LEU A 25 -15.07 5.89 -2.42
CA LEU A 25 -14.94 4.94 -1.31
C LEU A 25 -16.20 4.90 -0.45
N THR A 26 -16.70 6.05 -0.01
CA THR A 26 -17.90 6.12 0.84
C THR A 26 -19.17 5.66 0.12
N GLY A 27 -19.27 5.95 -1.18
CA GLY A 27 -20.31 5.41 -2.05
C GLY A 27 -20.30 3.89 -2.11
N LEU A 28 -19.12 3.30 -2.32
CA LEU A 28 -18.94 1.85 -2.34
C LEU A 28 -19.27 1.21 -0.97
N LEU A 29 -18.77 1.80 0.13
CA LEU A 29 -19.07 1.30 1.47
C LEU A 29 -20.58 1.26 1.75
N ARG A 30 -21.35 2.30 1.34
CA ARG A 30 -22.81 2.29 1.45
C ARG A 30 -23.45 1.17 0.64
N GLN A 31 -23.02 0.97 -0.61
CA GLN A 31 -23.52 -0.11 -1.47
C GLN A 31 -23.25 -1.50 -0.88
N LEU A 32 -22.11 -1.68 -0.19
CA LEU A 32 -21.77 -2.90 0.51
C LEU A 32 -22.51 -3.07 1.85
N GLY A 33 -23.33 -2.10 2.26
CA GLY A 33 -24.13 -2.16 3.48
C GLY A 33 -23.41 -1.69 4.75
N TYR A 34 -22.26 -1.02 4.62
CA TYR A 34 -21.61 -0.37 5.76
C TYR A 34 -22.37 0.88 6.18
N LEU A 35 -22.47 1.09 7.47
CA LEU A 35 -23.20 2.22 8.05
C LEU A 35 -22.24 3.11 8.86
N THR A 36 -22.48 4.42 8.82
CA THR A 36 -21.70 5.35 9.65
C THR A 36 -22.29 5.45 11.04
N LYS A 37 -21.50 5.19 12.07
CA LYS A 37 -21.85 5.41 13.47
C LYS A 37 -20.68 6.09 14.17
N GLU A 38 -20.99 7.18 14.88
CA GLU A 38 -19.96 7.98 15.58
C GLU A 38 -18.78 8.40 14.67
N GLY A 39 -19.08 8.71 13.40
CA GLY A 39 -18.09 9.11 12.41
C GLY A 39 -17.25 7.98 11.80
N VAL A 40 -17.50 6.72 12.18
CA VAL A 40 -16.76 5.55 11.67
C VAL A 40 -17.65 4.64 10.86
N TRP A 41 -17.16 4.17 9.72
CA TRP A 41 -17.83 3.16 8.90
C TRP A 41 -17.75 1.79 9.58
N GLN A 42 -18.91 1.28 9.97
CA GLN A 42 -19.05 -0.02 10.64
C GLN A 42 -19.45 -1.10 9.65
N ALA A 43 -18.72 -2.20 9.73
CA ALA A 43 -19.01 -3.37 8.92
C ALA A 43 -20.34 -4.04 9.33
N PRO A 44 -21.07 -4.65 8.38
CA PRO A 44 -22.12 -5.61 8.70
C PRO A 44 -21.59 -6.76 9.58
N LEU A 45 -22.50 -7.46 10.26
CA LEU A 45 -22.13 -8.57 11.14
C LEU A 45 -21.26 -9.61 10.40
N ASN A 46 -20.16 -10.02 11.04
CA ASN A 46 -19.18 -10.99 10.54
C ASN A 46 -18.48 -10.60 9.23
N ARG A 47 -18.51 -9.32 8.85
CA ARG A 47 -17.80 -8.81 7.67
C ARG A 47 -16.70 -7.83 8.07
N LYS A 48 -15.64 -7.74 7.28
CA LYS A 48 -14.58 -6.72 7.35
C LYS A 48 -14.15 -6.33 5.95
N VAL A 49 -13.63 -5.12 5.81
CA VAL A 49 -12.89 -4.75 4.60
C VAL A 49 -11.45 -5.24 4.70
N ILE A 50 -10.88 -5.70 3.58
CA ILE A 50 -9.44 -5.74 3.36
C ILE A 50 -9.13 -4.68 2.30
N PHE A 51 -8.44 -3.62 2.70
CA PHE A 51 -7.92 -2.60 1.80
C PHE A 51 -6.58 -3.05 1.22
N LEU A 52 -6.45 -3.05 -0.12
CA LEU A 52 -5.28 -3.61 -0.80
C LEU A 52 -4.15 -2.60 -1.06
N GLY A 53 -4.18 -1.42 -0.45
CA GLY A 53 -3.17 -0.37 -0.66
C GLY A 53 -3.61 0.68 -1.67
N ASP A 54 -2.65 1.54 -2.06
CA ASP A 54 -2.84 2.68 -2.97
C ASP A 54 -3.99 3.61 -2.52
N TYR A 55 -3.86 4.10 -1.28
CA TYR A 55 -4.82 5.04 -0.68
C TYR A 55 -4.64 6.45 -1.20
N ILE A 56 -3.40 6.80 -1.57
CA ILE A 56 -2.94 8.16 -1.85
C ILE A 56 -2.64 8.38 -3.34
N ASP A 57 -2.32 9.65 -3.65
CA ASP A 57 -2.05 10.18 -4.98
C ASP A 57 -3.30 10.24 -5.88
N ARG A 58 -3.20 10.93 -7.01
CA ARG A 58 -4.20 11.13 -8.08
C ARG A 58 -5.42 11.94 -7.68
N GLY A 59 -6.20 11.51 -6.69
CA GLY A 59 -7.45 12.16 -6.29
C GLY A 59 -7.26 13.26 -5.24
N PRO A 60 -8.21 14.18 -5.08
CA PRO A 60 -8.05 15.38 -4.26
C PRO A 60 -8.29 15.17 -2.76
N GLN A 61 -8.84 14.03 -2.33
CA GLN A 61 -9.34 13.84 -0.96
C GLN A 61 -8.40 12.95 -0.11
N GLN A 62 -7.09 13.24 -0.14
CA GLN A 62 -6.02 12.44 0.46
C GLN A 62 -6.24 12.20 1.97
N LYS A 63 -6.40 13.26 2.73
CA LYS A 63 -6.58 13.21 4.20
C LYS A 63 -7.87 12.47 4.58
N GLN A 64 -8.93 12.66 3.81
CA GLN A 64 -10.23 12.02 4.09
C GLN A 64 -10.17 10.51 3.88
N VAL A 65 -9.55 10.02 2.81
CA VAL A 65 -9.33 8.57 2.59
C VAL A 65 -8.54 7.97 3.75
N LEU A 66 -7.42 8.58 4.13
CA LEU A 66 -6.58 8.08 5.21
C LEU A 66 -7.33 8.07 6.55
N SER A 67 -8.14 9.09 6.83
CA SER A 67 -8.99 9.15 8.03
C SER A 67 -9.99 8.00 8.08
N ILE A 68 -10.68 7.72 6.98
CA ILE A 68 -11.66 6.62 6.88
C ILE A 68 -10.96 5.27 7.12
N VAL A 69 -9.89 5.00 6.39
CA VAL A 69 -9.16 3.72 6.47
C VAL A 69 -8.62 3.49 7.88
N GLN A 70 -7.95 4.49 8.47
CA GLN A 70 -7.39 4.40 9.83
C GLN A 70 -8.49 4.20 10.88
N ALA A 71 -9.61 4.92 10.78
CA ALA A 71 -10.73 4.79 11.71
C ALA A 71 -11.33 3.38 11.67
N MET A 72 -11.54 2.83 10.46
CA MET A 72 -12.06 1.47 10.30
C MET A 72 -11.09 0.40 10.85
N ILE A 73 -9.79 0.55 10.62
CA ILE A 73 -8.76 -0.36 11.16
C ILE A 73 -8.74 -0.29 12.69
N SER A 74 -8.72 0.91 13.27
CA SER A 74 -8.65 1.12 14.73
C SER A 74 -9.83 0.52 15.48
N LYS A 75 -11.00 0.44 14.85
CA LYS A 75 -12.23 -0.16 15.39
C LYS A 75 -12.40 -1.64 15.01
N GLY A 76 -11.45 -2.23 14.28
CA GLY A 76 -11.49 -3.64 13.89
C GLY A 76 -12.47 -3.98 12.76
N TYR A 77 -12.99 -2.98 12.03
CA TYR A 77 -13.89 -3.16 10.88
C TYR A 77 -13.13 -3.35 9.57
N ALA A 78 -11.83 -3.12 9.55
CA ALA A 78 -10.99 -3.31 8.38
C ALA A 78 -9.61 -3.89 8.73
N LEU A 79 -9.00 -4.51 7.73
CA LEU A 79 -7.59 -4.81 7.61
C LEU A 79 -7.04 -4.02 6.42
N ALA A 80 -5.74 -3.80 6.38
CA ALA A 80 -5.11 -3.05 5.31
C ALA A 80 -3.70 -3.56 5.04
N ILE A 81 -3.27 -3.44 3.79
CA ILE A 81 -1.88 -3.69 3.37
C ILE A 81 -1.31 -2.46 2.68
N MET A 82 -0.01 -2.45 2.49
CA MET A 82 0.71 -1.40 1.77
C MET A 82 0.59 -1.60 0.27
N GLY A 83 0.30 -0.53 -0.47
CA GLY A 83 0.45 -0.45 -1.92
C GLY A 83 1.78 0.20 -2.32
N ASN A 84 2.04 0.26 -3.62
CA ASN A 84 3.27 0.87 -4.13
C ASN A 84 3.31 2.39 -3.93
N HIS A 85 2.17 3.05 -3.83
CA HIS A 85 2.10 4.50 -3.58
C HIS A 85 2.52 4.85 -2.16
N GLU A 86 2.10 4.11 -1.13
CA GLU A 86 2.54 4.28 0.25
C GLU A 86 4.03 3.98 0.42
N PHE A 87 4.55 2.91 -0.24
CA PHE A 87 5.98 2.61 -0.27
C PHE A 87 6.77 3.75 -0.91
N ASN A 88 6.32 4.26 -2.05
CA ASN A 88 6.93 5.38 -2.74
C ASN A 88 6.94 6.66 -1.90
N ALA A 89 5.85 6.95 -1.17
CA ALA A 89 5.78 8.09 -0.25
C ALA A 89 6.79 7.96 0.89
N LEU A 90 6.89 6.78 1.52
CA LEU A 90 7.91 6.52 2.54
C LEU A 90 9.33 6.74 2.00
N ALA A 91 9.64 6.23 0.81
CA ALA A 91 10.95 6.40 0.18
C ALA A 91 11.21 7.87 -0.23
N TYR A 92 10.19 8.60 -0.69
CA TYR A 92 10.26 10.01 -1.07
C TYR A 92 10.58 10.91 0.13
N HIS A 93 9.99 10.64 1.29
CA HIS A 93 10.18 11.44 2.50
C HIS A 93 11.32 10.93 3.41
N THR A 94 11.97 9.81 3.07
CA THR A 94 13.10 9.26 3.86
C THR A 94 14.43 9.65 3.25
N LYS A 95 15.26 10.36 4.06
CA LYS A 95 16.62 10.72 3.66
C LYS A 95 17.52 9.48 3.63
N ALA A 96 18.24 9.27 2.54
CA ALA A 96 19.30 8.28 2.43
C ALA A 96 20.48 8.64 3.35
N GLN A 97 21.24 7.64 3.76
CA GLN A 97 22.50 7.90 4.47
C GLN A 97 23.49 8.60 3.53
N ALA A 98 23.99 9.74 3.95
CA ALA A 98 25.00 10.47 3.19
C ALA A 98 26.30 9.64 3.13
N LYS A 99 26.77 9.31 1.94
CA LYS A 99 28.17 8.91 1.77
C LYS A 99 29.04 10.15 1.91
N LYS A 100 30.24 10.01 2.53
CA LYS A 100 31.17 11.12 2.73
C LYS A 100 31.44 11.84 1.40
N GLY A 101 31.16 13.14 1.32
CA GLY A 101 31.34 13.94 0.12
C GLY A 101 30.19 13.96 -0.90
N THR A 102 29.06 13.29 -0.62
CA THR A 102 27.88 13.36 -1.49
C THR A 102 26.74 14.13 -0.82
N PRO A 103 25.90 14.89 -1.60
CA PRO A 103 24.71 15.51 -1.07
C PRO A 103 23.77 14.45 -0.43
N ARG A 104 23.04 14.85 0.61
CA ARG A 104 21.97 14.01 1.18
C ARG A 104 20.85 13.89 0.14
N HIS A 105 20.67 12.69 -0.40
CA HIS A 105 19.55 12.38 -1.27
C HIS A 105 18.45 11.67 -0.46
N PHE A 106 17.23 11.69 -1.00
CA PHE A 106 16.13 10.86 -0.51
C PHE A 106 16.23 9.45 -1.12
N LEU A 107 15.59 8.46 -0.50
CA LEU A 107 15.57 7.09 -1.02
C LEU A 107 14.89 7.02 -2.39
N ARG A 108 13.84 7.83 -2.61
CA ARG A 108 13.23 8.07 -3.92
C ARG A 108 13.61 9.48 -4.39
N ALA A 109 14.15 9.59 -5.60
CA ALA A 109 14.55 10.88 -6.16
C ALA A 109 13.37 11.85 -6.30
N HIS A 110 13.59 13.13 -5.99
CA HIS A 110 12.63 14.21 -6.19
C HIS A 110 12.67 14.71 -7.66
N SER A 111 12.61 13.79 -8.62
CA SER A 111 12.53 14.13 -10.05
C SER A 111 11.18 14.74 -10.39
N VAL A 112 11.10 15.49 -11.48
CA VAL A 112 9.84 16.10 -11.98
C VAL A 112 8.74 15.03 -12.14
N ASN A 113 9.09 13.85 -12.64
CA ASN A 113 8.14 12.76 -12.81
C ASN A 113 7.61 12.23 -11.46
N ASN A 114 8.50 12.02 -10.48
CA ASN A 114 8.10 11.56 -9.15
C ASN A 114 7.28 12.63 -8.40
N GLN A 115 7.63 13.89 -8.53
CA GLN A 115 6.84 15.00 -7.98
C GLN A 115 5.44 15.05 -8.58
N ARG A 116 5.34 14.95 -9.91
CA ARG A 116 4.05 14.92 -10.60
C ARG A 116 3.17 13.74 -10.16
N GLN A 117 3.76 12.54 -10.02
CA GLN A 117 3.01 11.37 -9.55
C GLN A 117 2.52 11.50 -8.11
N HIS A 118 3.21 12.31 -7.29
CA HIS A 118 2.93 12.49 -5.87
C HIS A 118 2.31 13.87 -5.55
N ALA A 119 1.92 14.63 -6.58
CA ALA A 119 1.53 16.03 -6.46
C ALA A 119 0.35 16.23 -5.50
N GLU A 120 -0.73 15.48 -5.65
CA GLU A 120 -1.93 15.62 -4.82
C GLU A 120 -1.67 15.32 -3.34
N PHE A 121 -0.80 14.36 -3.04
CA PHE A 121 -0.39 14.07 -1.66
C PHE A 121 0.49 15.20 -1.11
N LEU A 122 1.46 15.67 -1.88
CA LEU A 122 2.34 16.78 -1.47
C LEU A 122 1.52 18.06 -1.22
N ASP A 123 0.56 18.37 -2.09
CA ASP A 123 -0.32 19.53 -1.94
C ASP A 123 -1.20 19.42 -0.69
N ALA A 124 -1.81 18.26 -0.47
CA ALA A 124 -2.66 18.03 0.71
C ALA A 124 -1.94 18.26 2.04
N TYR A 125 -0.62 18.10 2.09
CA TYR A 125 0.20 18.25 3.30
C TYR A 125 1.22 19.39 3.23
N SER A 126 1.10 20.31 2.27
CA SER A 126 2.05 21.42 2.05
C SER A 126 2.28 22.26 3.31
N ASP A 127 1.22 22.55 4.04
CA ASP A 127 1.23 23.37 5.26
C ASP A 127 0.92 22.56 6.54
N ASP A 128 1.00 21.22 6.47
CA ASP A 128 0.62 20.31 7.56
C ASP A 128 1.69 19.24 7.81
N SER A 129 2.82 19.67 8.34
CA SER A 129 3.96 18.78 8.63
C SER A 129 3.62 17.72 9.70
N VAL A 130 2.73 18.03 10.64
CA VAL A 130 2.28 17.08 11.67
C VAL A 130 1.40 16.00 11.05
N GLY A 131 0.44 16.39 10.21
CA GLY A 131 -0.41 15.47 9.48
C GLY A 131 0.40 14.58 8.50
N LEU A 132 1.41 15.16 7.84
CA LEU A 132 2.32 14.40 6.99
C LEU A 132 3.05 13.29 7.77
N GLU A 133 3.66 13.63 8.92
CA GLU A 133 4.36 12.62 9.72
C GLU A 133 3.40 11.57 10.30
N ALA A 134 2.18 11.95 10.64
CA ALA A 134 1.14 11.01 11.06
C ALA A 134 0.78 10.05 9.92
N ALA A 135 0.61 10.53 8.69
CA ALA A 135 0.35 9.70 7.51
C ALA A 135 1.53 8.74 7.22
N LEU A 136 2.76 9.25 7.22
CA LEU A 136 3.95 8.41 7.03
C LEU A 136 4.12 7.37 8.14
N SER A 137 3.79 7.73 9.39
CA SER A 137 3.80 6.80 10.52
C SER A 137 2.76 5.70 10.34
N PHE A 138 1.56 6.04 9.86
CA PHE A 138 0.54 5.05 9.51
C PHE A 138 1.05 4.11 8.41
N PHE A 139 1.65 4.60 7.33
CA PHE A 139 2.18 3.74 6.26
C PHE A 139 3.22 2.74 6.76
N ARG A 140 4.06 3.12 7.72
CA ARG A 140 5.03 2.19 8.36
C ARG A 140 4.34 1.08 9.16
N THR A 141 3.07 1.23 9.53
CA THR A 141 2.31 0.17 10.22
C THR A 141 1.70 -0.85 9.28
N LEU A 142 1.60 -0.55 7.99
CA LEU A 142 0.97 -1.41 7.00
C LEU A 142 1.86 -2.61 6.68
N PRO A 143 1.34 -3.85 6.72
CA PRO A 143 2.06 -5.02 6.23
C PRO A 143 2.08 -5.04 4.70
N LEU A 144 3.06 -5.74 4.12
CA LEU A 144 3.13 -5.96 2.66
C LEU A 144 2.11 -6.99 2.17
N TRP A 145 1.67 -7.90 3.01
CA TRP A 145 0.67 -8.93 2.71
C TRP A 145 -0.06 -9.40 3.96
N LEU A 146 -1.20 -10.07 3.76
CA LEU A 146 -1.93 -10.80 4.77
C LEU A 146 -2.02 -12.28 4.36
N ASP A 147 -1.72 -13.19 5.29
CA ASP A 147 -1.95 -14.63 5.13
C ASP A 147 -2.91 -15.06 6.24
N LEU A 148 -4.18 -15.12 5.92
CA LEU A 148 -5.27 -15.43 6.83
C LEU A 148 -5.77 -16.86 6.55
N PRO A 149 -6.50 -17.52 7.46
CA PRO A 149 -6.90 -18.93 7.30
C PRO A 149 -7.55 -19.24 5.96
N ASN A 150 -8.39 -18.34 5.43
CA ASN A 150 -9.19 -18.60 4.23
C ASN A 150 -8.91 -17.64 3.08
N ILE A 151 -7.99 -16.67 3.25
CA ILE A 151 -7.69 -15.68 2.22
C ILE A 151 -6.26 -15.17 2.33
N ARG A 152 -5.64 -14.96 1.19
CA ARG A 152 -4.35 -14.28 1.04
C ARG A 152 -4.54 -12.97 0.30
N ALA A 153 -3.94 -11.91 0.81
CA ALA A 153 -4.01 -10.60 0.20
C ALA A 153 -2.60 -10.01 0.03
N VAL A 154 -2.32 -9.50 -1.16
CA VAL A 154 -1.13 -8.74 -1.52
C VAL A 154 -1.55 -7.69 -2.55
N HIS A 155 -0.84 -6.58 -2.61
CA HIS A 155 -1.21 -5.49 -3.51
C HIS A 155 -1.14 -5.89 -4.99
N ALA A 156 -0.05 -6.57 -5.42
CA ALA A 156 0.11 -6.96 -6.82
C ALA A 156 0.33 -8.46 -7.03
N CYS A 157 1.46 -9.03 -6.61
CA CYS A 157 1.79 -10.42 -6.92
C CYS A 157 2.15 -11.24 -5.68
N TRP A 158 1.38 -12.29 -5.40
CA TRP A 158 1.69 -13.27 -4.35
C TRP A 158 2.86 -14.16 -4.79
N HIS A 159 4.07 -13.86 -4.33
CA HIS A 159 5.27 -14.57 -4.77
C HIS A 159 6.04 -15.17 -3.59
N PRO A 160 5.85 -16.49 -3.29
CA PRO A 160 6.40 -17.12 -2.08
C PRO A 160 7.92 -16.97 -1.92
N GLN A 161 8.71 -17.06 -3.01
CA GLN A 161 10.15 -16.94 -2.94
C GLN A 161 10.61 -15.54 -2.53
N HIS A 162 9.98 -14.49 -3.08
CA HIS A 162 10.25 -13.10 -2.69
C HIS A 162 9.79 -12.82 -1.24
N MET A 163 8.67 -13.39 -0.83
CA MET A 163 8.21 -13.31 0.56
C MET A 163 9.20 -13.99 1.52
N LEU A 164 9.78 -15.12 1.13
CA LEU A 164 10.84 -15.80 1.92
C LEU A 164 12.11 -14.96 2.03
N ALA A 165 12.51 -14.27 0.97
CA ALA A 165 13.69 -13.39 0.99
C ALA A 165 13.52 -12.23 1.99
N LEU A 166 12.29 -11.80 2.26
CA LEU A 166 11.97 -10.76 3.25
C LEU A 166 11.79 -11.30 4.68
N ARG A 167 11.52 -12.60 4.86
CA ARG A 167 11.22 -13.24 6.16
C ARG A 167 12.36 -13.30 7.18
N PRO A 168 13.68 -13.32 6.84
CA PRO A 168 14.73 -13.40 7.85
C PRO A 168 14.69 -12.29 8.91
N THR A 169 13.93 -11.22 8.63
CA THR A 169 13.77 -10.07 9.54
C THR A 169 12.45 -10.09 10.33
N VAL A 170 11.62 -11.14 10.18
CA VAL A 170 10.27 -11.21 10.76
C VAL A 170 10.18 -12.32 11.80
N THR A 171 9.72 -11.98 12.99
CA THR A 171 9.37 -12.96 14.04
C THR A 171 8.19 -13.82 13.52
N PRO A 172 8.24 -15.17 13.69
CA PRO A 172 7.11 -16.03 13.33
C PRO A 172 5.79 -15.52 13.93
N GLY A 173 4.76 -15.39 13.10
CA GLY A 173 3.45 -14.88 13.49
C GLY A 173 3.29 -13.35 13.46
N SER A 174 4.36 -12.58 13.20
CA SER A 174 4.25 -11.14 12.97
C SER A 174 3.96 -10.82 11.51
N LEU A 175 3.18 -9.74 11.29
CA LEU A 175 2.98 -9.17 9.96
C LEU A 175 4.29 -8.51 9.49
N TYR A 176 4.69 -8.77 8.23
CA TYR A 176 5.89 -8.14 7.68
C TYR A 176 5.67 -6.65 7.46
N LYS A 177 6.29 -5.84 8.30
CA LYS A 177 6.28 -4.37 8.22
C LYS A 177 7.67 -3.87 7.87
N LEU A 178 7.74 -2.84 7.04
CA LEU A 178 9.02 -2.22 6.68
C LEU A 178 9.53 -1.34 7.83
N ASP A 179 10.57 -1.79 8.52
CA ASP A 179 11.37 -0.90 9.35
C ASP A 179 12.28 0.00 8.49
N ARG A 180 13.00 0.92 9.12
CA ARG A 180 13.88 1.85 8.41
C ARG A 180 14.96 1.14 7.60
N LYS A 181 15.54 0.05 8.12
CA LYS A 181 16.60 -0.71 7.45
C LYS A 181 16.07 -1.43 6.22
N SER A 182 14.93 -2.11 6.38
CA SER A 182 14.23 -2.80 5.30
C SER A 182 13.76 -1.83 4.21
N LEU A 183 13.28 -0.64 4.57
CA LEU A 183 12.91 0.41 3.61
C LEU A 183 14.12 0.88 2.79
N VAL A 184 15.29 1.07 3.43
CA VAL A 184 16.53 1.46 2.73
C VAL A 184 16.95 0.37 1.75
N ASN A 185 16.97 -0.89 2.17
CA ASN A 185 17.32 -2.03 1.31
C ASN A 185 16.31 -2.18 0.15
N ALA A 186 15.02 -2.14 0.45
CA ALA A 186 13.96 -2.23 -0.56
C ALA A 186 13.93 -1.05 -1.55
N SER A 187 14.56 0.08 -1.20
CA SER A 187 14.74 1.23 -2.10
C SER A 187 16.09 1.21 -2.84
N SER A 188 16.95 0.21 -2.59
CA SER A 188 18.30 0.13 -3.16
C SER A 188 18.32 -0.90 -4.29
N PHE A 189 18.47 -0.42 -5.52
CA PHE A 189 18.53 -1.30 -6.70
C PHE A 189 19.55 -2.42 -6.54
N GLY A 190 19.18 -3.64 -6.93
CA GLY A 190 20.03 -4.84 -6.91
C GLY A 190 20.04 -5.61 -5.59
N THR A 191 19.38 -5.14 -4.54
CA THR A 191 19.19 -5.94 -3.31
C THR A 191 18.04 -6.95 -3.47
N ALA A 192 18.06 -8.02 -2.68
CA ALA A 192 16.98 -9.01 -2.67
C ALA A 192 15.66 -8.38 -2.21
N GLU A 193 15.72 -7.47 -1.23
CA GLU A 193 14.56 -6.74 -0.71
C GLU A 193 13.97 -5.81 -1.77
N PHE A 194 14.79 -5.13 -2.59
CA PHE A 194 14.33 -4.32 -3.71
C PHE A 194 13.51 -5.16 -4.67
N HIS A 195 14.07 -6.27 -5.17
CA HIS A 195 13.37 -7.15 -6.10
C HIS A 195 12.10 -7.75 -5.52
N ALA A 196 12.13 -8.12 -4.24
CA ALA A 196 10.96 -8.66 -3.56
C ALA A 196 9.83 -7.62 -3.46
N VAL A 197 10.13 -6.40 -3.04
CA VAL A 197 9.11 -5.33 -2.91
C VAL A 197 8.58 -4.90 -4.28
N GLU A 198 9.44 -4.81 -5.32
CA GLU A 198 8.99 -4.52 -6.69
C GLU A 198 7.95 -5.56 -7.17
N VAL A 199 8.21 -6.85 -6.95
CA VAL A 199 7.27 -7.91 -7.35
C VAL A 199 5.99 -7.88 -6.52
N LEU A 200 6.10 -7.78 -5.20
CA LEU A 200 4.92 -7.82 -4.32
C LEU A 200 4.01 -6.60 -4.47
N LEU A 201 4.57 -5.42 -4.75
CA LEU A 201 3.82 -4.17 -4.83
C LEU A 201 3.56 -3.67 -6.28
N LYS A 202 4.27 -4.18 -7.27
CA LYS A 202 4.10 -3.72 -8.66
C LYS A 202 3.86 -4.85 -9.66
N GLY A 203 4.07 -6.10 -9.26
CA GLY A 203 3.90 -7.27 -10.09
C GLY A 203 5.19 -7.70 -10.81
N VAL A 204 5.13 -8.88 -11.41
CA VAL A 204 6.23 -9.43 -12.21
C VAL A 204 6.27 -8.73 -13.55
N GLU A 205 7.42 -8.21 -13.95
CA GLU A 205 7.65 -7.70 -15.30
C GLU A 205 8.11 -8.83 -16.23
N VAL A 206 7.39 -9.02 -17.32
CA VAL A 206 7.70 -10.02 -18.35
C VAL A 206 8.12 -9.30 -19.62
N PRO A 207 9.31 -9.59 -20.17
CA PRO A 207 9.73 -9.02 -21.46
C PRO A 207 8.73 -9.39 -22.57
N LEU A 208 8.54 -8.51 -23.53
CA LEU A 208 7.82 -8.84 -24.74
C LEU A 208 8.59 -9.87 -25.58
N ALA A 209 7.90 -10.61 -26.42
CA ALA A 209 8.42 -11.77 -27.15
C ALA A 209 9.64 -11.48 -28.04
N SER A 210 9.89 -10.24 -28.43
CA SER A 210 11.12 -9.81 -29.10
C SER A 210 11.48 -8.37 -28.69
N GLU A 211 12.75 -8.00 -28.86
CA GLU A 211 13.24 -6.65 -28.57
C GLU A 211 12.62 -5.57 -29.49
N GLU A 212 12.09 -5.96 -30.64
CA GLU A 212 11.41 -5.08 -31.58
C GLU A 212 9.96 -4.77 -31.17
N HIS A 213 9.37 -5.61 -30.30
CA HIS A 213 8.03 -5.38 -29.80
C HIS A 213 8.04 -4.30 -28.69
N PHE A 214 7.14 -3.38 -28.81
CA PHE A 214 6.89 -2.36 -27.78
C PHE A 214 5.44 -1.88 -27.85
N PHE A 215 4.98 -1.29 -26.77
CA PHE A 215 3.73 -0.52 -26.76
C PHE A 215 3.95 0.80 -26.02
N LYS A 216 3.03 1.73 -26.18
CA LYS A 216 3.00 2.97 -25.42
C LYS A 216 1.95 2.84 -24.32
N ASP A 217 2.36 3.14 -23.09
CA ASP A 217 1.41 3.25 -21.98
C ASP A 217 0.53 4.50 -22.12
N THR A 218 -0.45 4.66 -21.23
CA THR A 218 -1.37 5.81 -21.21
C THR A 218 -0.65 7.16 -21.02
N GLY A 219 0.57 7.16 -20.51
CA GLY A 219 1.45 8.34 -20.39
C GLY A 219 2.33 8.57 -21.61
N GLY A 220 2.20 7.76 -22.69
CA GLY A 220 2.99 7.86 -23.93
C GLY A 220 4.40 7.27 -23.83
N HIS A 221 4.77 6.61 -22.72
CA HIS A 221 6.10 6.01 -22.58
C HIS A 221 6.18 4.67 -23.29
N THR A 222 7.27 4.48 -24.05
CA THR A 222 7.55 3.19 -24.69
C THR A 222 7.87 2.11 -23.64
N ARG A 223 7.16 0.98 -23.72
CA ARG A 223 7.33 -0.17 -22.86
C ARG A 223 7.74 -1.38 -23.67
N LYS A 224 8.74 -2.11 -23.20
CA LYS A 224 9.22 -3.39 -23.75
C LYS A 224 8.89 -4.58 -22.83
N GLN A 225 8.18 -4.34 -21.75
CA GLN A 225 7.77 -5.31 -20.75
C GLN A 225 6.32 -5.08 -20.36
N VAL A 226 5.62 -6.15 -20.00
CA VAL A 226 4.26 -6.13 -19.45
C VAL A 226 4.28 -6.61 -18.00
N ARG A 227 3.29 -6.14 -17.23
CA ARG A 227 3.00 -6.59 -15.85
C ARG A 227 1.68 -7.32 -15.82
#